data_1aad2c7ccd331997ba570a4df81d8e68
#
_entry.id   1aad2c7ccd331997ba570a4df81d8e68
#
_cell.length_a   1.000
_cell.length_b   1.000
_cell.length_c   1.000
_cell.angle_alpha   90.00
_cell.angle_beta   90.00
_cell.angle_gamma   90.00
#
_symmetry.space_group_name_H-M   'P 1'
#
loop_
_entity.id
_entity.type
_entity.pdbx_description
1 polymer ?
#
loop_
_entity_poly.entity_id
_entity_poly.type
_entity_poly.pdbx_seq_one_letter_code
_entity_poly.pdbx_strand_id
1 'polypeptide(L)'
;LLLLLSFLASSHLATKHRFEEKAAKGMSESGDGSRRWTNVVANGGMPGLVVLFAFFFDAHDAGLWVFAASVAVATSDTWASEFGCLDDRVRMITTLQRCEPGLNGGVSPRGQAAAFGGAALISILAFGIATVTGDGSGSTSVPGVIYWLYHAVGSFI
;
A
#
# COMPACT_ATOMS: atom_id res chain seq x y z
N LEU A 1 13.96 -6.95 -1.74
CA LEU A 1 14.20 -6.62 -0.34
C LEU A 1 13.91 -5.13 -0.05
N LEU A 2 14.46 -4.18 -0.82
CA LEU A 2 14.26 -2.73 -0.60
C LEU A 2 12.79 -2.32 -0.54
N LEU A 3 11.94 -2.81 -1.44
CA LEU A 3 10.50 -2.51 -1.43
C LEU A 3 9.82 -2.97 -0.15
N LEU A 4 10.15 -4.17 0.35
CA LEU A 4 9.62 -4.67 1.63
C LEU A 4 10.09 -3.83 2.82
N LEU A 5 11.36 -3.45 2.86
CA LEU A 5 11.90 -2.59 3.91
C LEU A 5 11.23 -1.21 3.87
N SER A 6 11.01 -0.65 2.69
CA SER A 6 10.30 0.63 2.52
C SER A 6 8.85 0.52 2.97
N PHE A 7 8.16 -0.58 2.63
CA PHE A 7 6.81 -0.86 3.14
C PHE A 7 6.80 -0.92 4.67
N LEU A 8 7.68 -1.73 5.29
CA LEU A 8 7.72 -1.88 6.74
C LEU A 8 8.03 -0.57 7.44
N ALA A 9 9.05 0.16 6.99
CA ALA A 9 9.45 1.43 7.59
C ALA A 9 8.35 2.49 7.47
N SER A 10 7.81 2.68 6.26
CA SER A 10 6.78 3.69 6.02
C SER A 10 5.46 3.36 6.72
N SER A 11 5.09 2.08 6.76
CA SER A 11 3.91 1.61 7.49
C SER A 11 4.05 1.79 9.00
N HIS A 12 5.22 1.50 9.55
CA HIS A 12 5.50 1.74 10.96
C HIS A 12 5.41 3.23 11.33
N LEU A 13 5.98 4.09 10.49
CA LEU A 13 5.88 5.55 10.66
C LEU A 13 4.42 6.03 10.57
N ALA A 14 3.64 5.51 9.63
CA ALA A 14 2.23 5.84 9.49
C ALA A 14 1.41 5.41 10.72
N THR A 15 1.65 4.21 11.26
CA THR A 15 0.98 3.73 12.47
C THR A 15 1.34 4.61 13.68
N LYS A 16 2.60 5.00 13.84
CA LYS A 16 3.04 5.89 14.93
C LYS A 16 2.60 7.34 14.77
N HIS A 17 2.26 7.76 13.56
CA HIS A 17 1.82 9.13 13.32
C HIS A 17 0.52 9.43 14.08
N ARG A 18 0.58 10.41 15.00
CA ARG A 18 -0.55 10.83 15.85
C ARG A 18 -1.19 9.66 16.63
N PHE A 19 -0.39 8.73 17.10
CA PHE A 19 -0.83 7.53 17.80
C PHE A 19 -1.75 7.85 18.99
N GLU A 20 -1.40 8.85 19.82
CA GLU A 20 -2.18 9.28 20.97
C GLU A 20 -3.61 9.69 20.58
N GLU A 21 -3.78 10.38 19.46
CA GLU A 21 -5.08 10.79 18.96
C GLU A 21 -5.91 9.60 18.48
N LYS A 22 -5.27 8.66 17.77
CA LYS A 22 -5.92 7.41 17.35
C LYS A 22 -6.33 6.55 18.54
N ALA A 23 -5.46 6.45 19.55
CA ALA A 23 -5.74 5.73 20.79
C ALA A 23 -6.91 6.36 21.57
N ALA A 24 -6.92 7.69 21.68
CA ALA A 24 -8.01 8.41 22.33
C ALA A 24 -9.38 8.21 21.64
N LYS A 25 -9.37 8.04 20.32
CA LYS A 25 -10.58 7.74 19.51
C LYS A 25 -10.92 6.23 19.47
N GLY A 26 -10.15 5.36 20.15
CA GLY A 26 -10.36 3.91 20.12
C GLY A 26 -10.02 3.24 18.78
N MET A 27 -9.25 3.91 17.91
CA MET A 27 -8.92 3.46 16.57
C MET A 27 -7.53 2.82 16.46
N SER A 28 -6.82 2.68 17.58
CA SER A 28 -5.53 1.98 17.60
C SER A 28 -5.76 0.47 17.62
N GLU A 29 -5.11 -0.27 16.72
CA GLU A 29 -5.22 -1.74 16.65
C GLU A 29 -4.63 -2.46 17.87
N SER A 30 -3.69 -1.83 18.54
CA SER A 30 -3.04 -2.34 19.76
C SER A 30 -2.69 -1.18 20.69
N GLY A 31 -2.69 -1.45 21.99
CA GLY A 31 -2.44 -0.44 23.02
C GLY A 31 -1.01 0.14 23.02
N ASP A 32 -0.07 -0.50 22.33
CA ASP A 32 1.35 -0.12 22.25
C ASP A 32 1.77 0.40 20.86
N GLY A 33 0.83 0.53 19.92
CA GLY A 33 1.12 0.95 18.54
C GLY A 33 1.86 -0.10 17.70
N SER A 34 1.90 -1.34 18.16
CA SER A 34 2.42 -2.46 17.36
C SER A 34 1.35 -2.96 16.37
N ARG A 35 1.80 -3.49 15.24
CA ARG A 35 0.89 -4.11 14.27
C ARG A 35 0.57 -5.54 14.66
N ARG A 36 -0.69 -5.92 14.51
CA ARG A 36 -1.08 -7.31 14.68
C ARG A 36 -0.40 -8.19 13.63
N TRP A 37 0.07 -9.36 14.04
CA TRP A 37 0.68 -10.34 13.15
C TRP A 37 -0.25 -10.72 11.97
N THR A 38 -1.57 -10.69 12.18
CA THR A 38 -2.58 -10.93 11.15
C THR A 38 -2.48 -9.94 9.99
N ASN A 39 -2.22 -8.66 10.27
CA ASN A 39 -2.03 -7.63 9.25
C ASN A 39 -0.69 -7.80 8.54
N VAL A 40 0.34 -8.27 9.25
CA VAL A 40 1.64 -8.59 8.63
C VAL A 40 1.48 -9.74 7.65
N VAL A 41 0.74 -10.79 8.01
CA VAL A 41 0.47 -11.95 7.14
C VAL A 41 -0.45 -11.55 5.98
N ALA A 42 -1.51 -10.79 6.23
CA ALA A 42 -2.42 -10.34 5.16
C ALA A 42 -1.69 -9.50 4.11
N ASN A 43 -0.90 -8.53 4.55
CA ASN A 43 -0.20 -7.62 3.64
C ASN A 43 1.07 -8.23 3.03
N GLY A 44 1.74 -9.14 3.74
CA GLY A 44 2.93 -9.84 3.25
C GLY A 44 2.64 -11.12 2.48
N GLY A 45 1.47 -11.72 2.68
CA GLY A 45 1.10 -12.99 2.09
C GLY A 45 0.98 -12.93 0.56
N MET A 46 0.31 -11.92 0.03
CA MET A 46 0.18 -11.75 -1.42
C MET A 46 1.53 -11.50 -2.12
N PRO A 47 2.38 -10.57 -1.67
CA PRO A 47 3.73 -10.45 -2.21
C PRO A 47 4.54 -11.76 -2.13
N GLY A 48 4.42 -12.49 -1.02
CA GLY A 48 5.09 -13.78 -0.84
C GLY A 48 4.61 -14.84 -1.84
N LEU A 49 3.30 -14.94 -2.07
CA LEU A 49 2.73 -15.84 -3.07
C LEU A 49 3.19 -15.48 -4.49
N VAL A 50 3.25 -14.20 -4.83
CA VAL A 50 3.73 -13.76 -6.14
C VAL A 50 5.18 -14.19 -6.39
N VAL A 51 6.06 -14.02 -5.38
CA VAL A 51 7.46 -14.47 -5.49
C VAL A 51 7.55 -15.98 -5.66
N LEU A 52 6.76 -16.72 -4.89
CA LEU A 52 6.71 -18.18 -4.97
C LEU A 52 6.25 -18.64 -6.36
N PHE A 53 5.19 -18.03 -6.88
CA PHE A 53 4.67 -18.33 -8.22
C PHE A 53 5.69 -17.99 -9.32
N ALA A 54 6.30 -16.81 -9.23
CA ALA A 54 7.33 -16.39 -10.19
C ALA A 54 8.53 -17.35 -10.21
N PHE A 55 8.91 -17.88 -9.06
CA PHE A 55 9.98 -18.87 -8.93
C PHE A 55 9.60 -20.21 -9.59
N PHE A 56 8.42 -20.74 -9.33
CA PHE A 56 7.99 -22.05 -9.87
C PHE A 56 7.70 -22.02 -11.37
N PHE A 57 7.27 -20.89 -11.91
CA PHE A 57 6.91 -20.75 -13.33
C PHE A 57 7.95 -20.03 -14.17
N ASP A 58 9.14 -19.78 -13.62
CA ASP A 58 10.25 -19.08 -14.29
C ASP A 58 9.84 -17.72 -14.90
N ALA A 59 8.89 -17.04 -14.21
CA ALA A 59 8.31 -15.79 -14.65
C ALA A 59 8.95 -14.59 -13.92
N HIS A 60 10.28 -14.51 -13.94
CA HIS A 60 11.05 -13.58 -13.12
C HIS A 60 10.74 -12.11 -13.43
N ASP A 61 10.70 -11.73 -14.69
CA ASP A 61 10.45 -10.35 -15.11
C ASP A 61 9.04 -9.89 -14.78
N ALA A 62 8.02 -10.67 -15.15
CA ALA A 62 6.63 -10.40 -14.79
C ALA A 62 6.42 -10.45 -13.27
N GLY A 63 7.06 -11.40 -12.60
CA GLY A 63 6.99 -11.58 -11.15
C GLY A 63 7.49 -10.37 -10.38
N LEU A 64 8.56 -9.71 -10.83
CA LEU A 64 9.08 -8.51 -10.20
C LEU A 64 8.04 -7.37 -10.18
N TRP A 65 7.37 -7.15 -11.31
CA TRP A 65 6.39 -6.07 -11.41
C TRP A 65 5.09 -6.38 -10.65
N VAL A 66 4.61 -7.62 -10.72
CA VAL A 66 3.44 -8.04 -9.93
C VAL A 66 3.74 -7.98 -8.43
N PHE A 67 4.97 -8.36 -8.03
CA PHE A 67 5.44 -8.20 -6.67
C PHE A 67 5.43 -6.73 -6.22
N ALA A 68 6.01 -5.83 -7.04
CA ALA A 68 6.02 -4.40 -6.75
C ALA A 68 4.58 -3.83 -6.62
N ALA A 69 3.67 -4.25 -7.52
CA ALA A 69 2.26 -3.88 -7.45
C ALA A 69 1.60 -4.36 -6.15
N SER A 70 1.83 -5.60 -5.74
CA SER A 70 1.25 -6.13 -4.51
C SER A 70 1.76 -5.40 -3.26
N VAL A 71 3.04 -5.00 -3.23
CA VAL A 71 3.61 -4.18 -2.15
C VAL A 71 3.04 -2.76 -2.18
N ALA A 72 2.81 -2.19 -3.38
CA ALA A 72 2.19 -0.87 -3.52
C ALA A 72 0.75 -0.87 -2.98
N VAL A 73 -0.05 -1.89 -3.29
CA VAL A 73 -1.41 -2.07 -2.76
C VAL A 73 -1.37 -2.18 -1.23
N ALA A 74 -0.51 -3.01 -0.67
CA ALA A 74 -0.37 -3.17 0.78
C ALA A 74 0.03 -1.85 1.49
N THR A 75 0.92 -1.07 0.85
CA THR A 75 1.33 0.25 1.38
C THR A 75 0.18 1.24 1.31
N SER A 76 -0.52 1.27 0.18
CA SER A 76 -1.67 2.13 -0.08
C SER A 76 -2.78 1.89 0.95
N ASP A 77 -3.18 0.64 1.16
CA ASP A 77 -4.19 0.23 2.13
C ASP A 77 -3.80 0.63 3.56
N THR A 78 -2.55 0.37 3.94
CA THR A 78 -2.03 0.76 5.25
C THR A 78 -2.08 2.27 5.46
N TRP A 79 -1.60 3.06 4.48
CA TRP A 79 -1.60 4.51 4.61
C TRP A 79 -3.02 5.07 4.58
N ALA A 80 -3.92 4.49 3.75
CA ALA A 80 -5.32 4.89 3.71
C ALA A 80 -6.00 4.74 5.07
N SER A 81 -5.83 3.61 5.73
CA SER A 81 -6.43 3.33 7.03
C SER A 81 -5.80 4.19 8.13
N GLU A 82 -4.46 4.30 8.16
CA GLU A 82 -3.74 5.02 9.22
C GLU A 82 -3.93 6.55 9.19
N PHE A 83 -4.05 7.13 8.00
CA PHE A 83 -4.31 8.57 7.85
C PHE A 83 -5.80 8.90 7.69
N GLY A 84 -6.58 7.96 7.13
CA GLY A 84 -8.01 8.14 6.90
C GLY A 84 -8.82 8.22 8.20
N CYS A 85 -8.44 7.46 9.22
CA CYS A 85 -9.09 7.49 10.52
C CYS A 85 -8.93 8.84 11.26
N LEU A 86 -7.98 9.66 10.85
CA LEU A 86 -7.75 11.01 11.39
C LEU A 86 -8.57 12.11 10.69
N ASP A 87 -9.38 11.76 9.67
CA ASP A 87 -10.22 12.72 8.94
C ASP A 87 -11.68 12.59 9.42
N ASP A 88 -12.30 13.69 9.82
CA ASP A 88 -13.70 13.72 10.23
C ASP A 88 -14.68 13.77 9.04
N ARG A 89 -14.17 13.85 7.79
CA ARG A 89 -14.96 13.91 6.56
C ARG A 89 -15.16 12.54 5.93
N VAL A 90 -15.42 11.53 6.77
CA VAL A 90 -15.61 10.15 6.29
C VAL A 90 -17.02 9.98 5.73
N ARG A 91 -17.11 9.28 4.60
CA ARG A 91 -18.36 8.89 3.96
C ARG A 91 -18.36 7.39 3.68
N MET A 92 -19.50 6.77 3.85
CA MET A 92 -19.68 5.36 3.48
C MET A 92 -19.66 5.23 1.95
N ILE A 93 -18.83 4.32 1.43
CA ILE A 93 -18.67 4.12 -0.03
C ILE A 93 -19.98 3.71 -0.72
N THR A 94 -20.86 2.98 -0.02
CA THR A 94 -22.11 2.47 -0.57
C THR A 94 -23.22 3.49 -0.63
N THR A 95 -23.31 4.38 0.38
CA THR A 95 -24.42 5.32 0.55
C THR A 95 -24.02 6.78 0.34
N LEU A 96 -22.72 7.08 0.31
CA LEU A 96 -22.13 8.42 0.28
C LEU A 96 -22.53 9.31 1.47
N GLN A 97 -23.21 8.75 2.46
CA GLN A 97 -23.58 9.47 3.67
C GLN A 97 -22.38 9.59 4.61
N ARG A 98 -22.37 10.63 5.43
CA ARG A 98 -21.37 10.79 6.47
C ARG A 98 -21.45 9.66 7.48
N CYS A 99 -20.32 9.13 7.88
CA CYS A 99 -20.20 8.10 8.89
C CYS A 99 -19.04 8.41 9.84
N GLU A 100 -18.97 7.68 10.93
CA GLU A 100 -17.88 7.82 11.90
C GLU A 100 -16.57 7.31 11.31
N PRO A 101 -15.43 7.97 11.62
CA PRO A 101 -14.11 7.48 11.27
C PRO A 101 -13.85 6.07 11.84
N GLY A 102 -13.15 5.23 11.07
CA GLY A 102 -12.81 3.86 11.49
C GLY A 102 -13.85 2.79 11.16
N LEU A 103 -15.02 3.17 10.60
CA LEU A 103 -15.98 2.17 10.11
C LEU A 103 -15.51 1.53 8.80
N ASN A 104 -15.71 0.21 8.70
CA ASN A 104 -15.44 -0.52 7.47
C ASN A 104 -16.29 0.03 6.31
N GLY A 105 -15.63 0.30 5.17
CA GLY A 105 -16.27 0.93 4.02
C GLY A 105 -16.36 2.45 4.11
N GLY A 106 -15.80 3.06 5.16
CA GLY A 106 -15.64 4.50 5.27
C GLY A 106 -14.47 5.00 4.40
N VAL A 107 -14.72 6.01 3.57
CA VAL A 107 -13.73 6.64 2.69
C VAL A 107 -13.61 8.11 3.04
N SER A 108 -12.38 8.61 3.14
CA SER A 108 -12.10 10.02 3.41
C SER A 108 -11.12 10.61 2.40
N PRO A 109 -11.19 11.93 2.12
CA PRO A 109 -10.25 12.60 1.22
C PRO A 109 -8.78 12.45 1.67
N ARG A 110 -8.55 12.48 2.99
CA ARG A 110 -7.22 12.31 3.56
C ARG A 110 -6.72 10.86 3.40
N GLY A 111 -7.61 9.87 3.60
CA GLY A 111 -7.30 8.47 3.37
C GLY A 111 -6.97 8.20 1.91
N GLN A 112 -7.74 8.77 0.96
CA GLN A 112 -7.48 8.63 -0.48
C GLN A 112 -6.14 9.26 -0.89
N ALA A 113 -5.85 10.46 -0.40
CA ALA A 113 -4.55 11.11 -0.67
C ALA A 113 -3.38 10.29 -0.11
N ALA A 114 -3.54 9.70 1.07
CA ALA A 114 -2.55 8.83 1.68
C ALA A 114 -2.37 7.53 0.89
N ALA A 115 -3.46 6.91 0.43
CA ALA A 115 -3.44 5.73 -0.43
C ALA A 115 -2.59 6.00 -1.69
N PHE A 116 -2.89 7.11 -2.37
CA PHE A 116 -2.13 7.53 -3.55
C PHE A 116 -0.65 7.76 -3.22
N GLY A 117 -0.34 8.41 -2.11
CA GLY A 117 1.04 8.64 -1.65
C GLY A 117 1.80 7.33 -1.40
N GLY A 118 1.15 6.35 -0.76
CA GLY A 118 1.73 5.04 -0.48
C GLY A 118 2.03 4.25 -1.76
N ALA A 119 1.07 4.24 -2.70
CA ALA A 119 1.26 3.62 -4.02
C ALA A 119 2.39 4.29 -4.80
N ALA A 120 2.40 5.63 -4.84
CA ALA A 120 3.43 6.42 -5.53
C ALA A 120 4.83 6.15 -4.97
N LEU A 121 4.98 6.07 -3.66
CA LEU A 121 6.26 5.77 -3.01
C LEU A 121 6.85 4.45 -3.52
N ILE A 122 6.07 3.38 -3.49
CA ILE A 122 6.55 2.05 -3.93
C ILE A 122 6.79 2.02 -5.44
N SER A 123 5.93 2.66 -6.22
CA SER A 123 6.07 2.71 -7.69
C SER A 123 7.34 3.45 -8.11
N ILE A 124 7.65 4.59 -7.48
CA ILE A 124 8.89 5.34 -7.74
C ILE A 124 10.13 4.51 -7.38
N LEU A 125 10.09 3.85 -6.21
CA LEU A 125 11.20 2.99 -5.79
C LEU A 125 11.39 1.80 -6.73
N ALA A 126 10.31 1.13 -7.13
CA ALA A 126 10.36 0.01 -8.06
C ALA A 126 10.92 0.43 -9.41
N PHE A 127 10.47 1.55 -9.95
CA PHE A 127 10.99 2.11 -11.20
C PHE A 127 12.48 2.50 -11.08
N GLY A 128 12.86 3.15 -9.97
CA GLY A 128 14.26 3.50 -9.71
C GLY A 128 15.16 2.27 -9.62
N ILE A 129 14.71 1.21 -8.96
CA ILE A 129 15.44 -0.06 -8.89
C ILE A 129 15.61 -0.65 -10.31
N ALA A 130 14.52 -0.75 -11.06
CA ALA A 130 14.55 -1.32 -12.41
C ALA A 130 15.48 -0.56 -13.34
N THR A 131 15.53 0.78 -13.25
CA THR A 131 16.47 1.58 -14.06
C THR A 131 17.93 1.39 -13.68
N VAL A 132 18.22 1.20 -12.40
CA VAL A 132 19.59 1.00 -11.90
C VAL A 132 20.09 -0.42 -12.18
N THR A 133 19.21 -1.41 -12.08
CA THR A 133 19.58 -2.83 -12.32
C THR A 133 19.60 -3.20 -13.81
N GLY A 134 19.11 -2.33 -14.69
CA GLY A 134 19.03 -2.61 -16.12
C GLY A 134 17.84 -3.48 -16.53
N ASP A 135 17.03 -3.94 -15.56
CA ASP A 135 15.86 -4.79 -15.81
C ASP A 135 14.70 -4.04 -16.50
N GLY A 136 14.80 -2.70 -16.57
CA GLY A 136 13.81 -1.85 -17.22
C GLY A 136 13.95 -1.70 -18.74
N SER A 137 15.03 -2.21 -19.35
CA SER A 137 15.38 -1.92 -20.76
C SER A 137 15.08 -3.04 -21.76
N GLY A 138 14.58 -4.17 -21.32
CA GLY A 138 14.68 -5.39 -22.13
C GLY A 138 13.44 -5.88 -22.86
N SER A 139 12.20 -5.66 -22.49
CA SER A 139 11.07 -6.18 -23.31
C SER A 139 9.66 -5.73 -22.94
N THR A 140 9.44 -4.82 -22.03
CA THR A 140 8.09 -4.31 -21.83
C THR A 140 7.82 -3.16 -22.78
N SER A 141 7.10 -3.43 -23.86
CA SER A 141 6.57 -2.44 -24.82
C SER A 141 5.57 -1.45 -24.21
N VAL A 142 5.45 -1.41 -22.89
CA VAL A 142 4.56 -0.50 -22.18
C VAL A 142 5.35 0.74 -21.78
N PRO A 143 5.04 1.94 -22.30
CA PRO A 143 5.68 3.17 -21.89
C PRO A 143 5.61 3.33 -20.37
N GLY A 144 6.72 3.69 -19.70
CA GLY A 144 6.83 3.80 -18.25
C GLY A 144 5.71 4.62 -17.57
N VAL A 145 5.16 5.62 -18.30
CA VAL A 145 4.01 6.42 -17.84
C VAL A 145 2.72 5.59 -17.71
N ILE A 146 2.46 4.67 -18.64
CA ILE A 146 1.26 3.79 -18.59
C ILE A 146 1.42 2.77 -17.45
N TYR A 147 2.61 2.29 -17.23
CA TYR A 147 2.95 1.45 -16.10
C TYR A 147 2.70 2.16 -14.76
N TRP A 148 3.10 3.42 -14.69
CA TRP A 148 2.87 4.29 -13.55
C TRP A 148 1.38 4.51 -13.27
N LEU A 149 0.60 4.77 -14.31
CA LEU A 149 -0.85 4.93 -14.22
C LEU A 149 -1.54 3.62 -13.79
N TYR A 150 -1.09 2.47 -14.28
CA TYR A 150 -1.62 1.17 -13.88
C TYR A 150 -1.42 0.90 -12.40
N HIS A 151 -0.22 1.19 -11.86
CA HIS A 151 0.08 1.07 -10.42
C HIS A 151 -0.68 2.10 -9.58
N ALA A 152 -0.81 3.32 -10.05
CA ALA A 152 -1.56 4.36 -9.34
C ALA A 152 -3.07 4.09 -9.31
N VAL A 153 -3.65 3.60 -10.41
CA VAL A 153 -5.10 3.34 -10.53
C VAL A 153 -5.49 2.00 -9.93
N GLY A 154 -4.67 0.96 -10.08
CA GLY A 154 -4.92 -0.36 -9.49
C GLY A 154 -4.93 -0.39 -7.96
N SER A 155 -4.44 0.67 -7.33
CA SER A 155 -4.47 0.85 -5.86
C SER A 155 -5.80 1.40 -5.35
N PHE A 156 -6.75 1.74 -6.23
CA PHE A 156 -8.02 2.38 -5.89
C PHE A 156 -9.25 1.46 -6.01
N ILE A 157 -9.06 0.22 -6.48
CA ILE A 157 -10.08 -0.82 -6.57
C ILE A 157 -9.85 -1.90 -5.50
#